data_3c82c2b993bde9dabcfc841e19b0da2a
#
_entry.id   3c82c2b993bde9dabcfc841e19b0da2a
#
_cell.length_a   1.000
_cell.length_b   1.000
_cell.length_c   1.000
_cell.angle_alpha   90.00
_cell.angle_beta   90.00
_cell.angle_gamma   90.00
#
_symmetry.space_group_name_H-M   'P 1'
#
loop_
_entity.id
_entity.type
_entity.pdbx_description
1 polymer ?
#
loop_
_entity_poly.entity_id
_entity_poly.type
_entity_poly.pdbx_seq_one_letter_code
_entity_poly.pdbx_strand_id
1 'polypeptide(L)'
;MITSENYFSPENNMKYMSASQFKAFMNCEAGALAEIKGEFEREKTTSLLVGSYVDAHYEKTLDLFKAQNPEIFTQKGALKAEYKQAEYIIERLERDELFQKYMSGEKQVIKTGEIESIPFKIKIDSYHPGKVIVDLKVMRDFEQMWKDGLKLSFVEVWGYDIQGAIYQAIEGNNLPFFITAATKEKEPDLAIISIPQDRLDYCLNQVKENVKRFDDIKKGLIEPTRCEHCDYCKSTKVLTEIIDYTSL
;
A
#
# COMPACT_ATOMS: atom_id res chain seq x y z
N MET A 1 -13.14 14.65 12.09
CA MET A 1 -13.23 14.36 10.63
C MET A 1 -11.81 14.06 10.12
N ILE A 2 -11.62 13.05 9.26
CA ILE A 2 -10.31 12.74 8.68
C ILE A 2 -10.08 13.65 7.47
N THR A 3 -8.88 14.25 7.40
CA THR A 3 -8.40 15.09 6.30
C THR A 3 -7.07 14.52 5.78
N SER A 4 -6.57 15.01 4.65
CA SER A 4 -5.25 14.60 4.14
C SER A 4 -4.11 14.86 5.14
N GLU A 5 -4.21 15.94 5.93
CA GLU A 5 -3.20 16.33 6.92
C GLU A 5 -3.12 15.37 8.11
N ASN A 6 -4.25 14.81 8.55
CA ASN A 6 -4.31 13.93 9.72
C ASN A 6 -4.54 12.45 9.36
N TYR A 7 -4.61 12.10 8.06
CA TYR A 7 -4.88 10.74 7.63
C TYR A 7 -3.92 9.71 8.25
N PHE A 8 -2.66 10.05 8.34
CA PHE A 8 -1.60 9.20 8.89
C PHE A 8 -1.27 9.50 10.37
N SER A 9 -2.06 10.35 11.06
CA SER A 9 -1.79 10.62 12.47
C SER A 9 -1.87 9.35 13.32
N PRO A 10 -1.08 9.23 14.41
CA PRO A 10 -1.12 8.08 15.32
C PRO A 10 -2.54 7.79 15.83
N GLU A 11 -3.30 8.83 16.17
CA GLU A 11 -4.68 8.70 16.63
C GLU A 11 -5.56 8.03 15.57
N ASN A 12 -5.52 8.52 14.31
CA ASN A 12 -6.31 7.94 13.24
C ASN A 12 -5.80 6.56 12.79
N ASN A 13 -4.50 6.29 12.93
CA ASN A 13 -3.95 4.96 12.69
C ASN A 13 -4.38 3.95 13.76
N MET A 14 -4.53 4.38 15.02
CA MET A 14 -5.07 3.52 16.08
C MET A 14 -6.58 3.30 15.93
N LYS A 15 -7.32 4.36 15.60
CA LYS A 15 -8.80 4.32 15.53
C LYS A 15 -9.33 3.55 14.32
N TYR A 16 -8.73 3.75 13.16
CA TYR A 16 -9.20 3.17 11.90
C TYR A 16 -8.25 2.09 11.40
N MET A 17 -8.80 1.06 10.80
CA MET A 17 -8.05 0.13 9.94
C MET A 17 -7.90 0.75 8.55
N SER A 18 -6.77 0.52 7.88
CA SER A 18 -6.59 0.80 6.45
C SER A 18 -6.16 -0.46 5.70
N ALA A 19 -6.27 -0.46 4.39
CA ALA A 19 -5.82 -1.60 3.58
C ALA A 19 -4.33 -1.92 3.80
N SER A 20 -3.48 -0.91 3.96
CA SER A 20 -2.05 -1.12 4.26
C SER A 20 -1.82 -1.72 5.65
N GLN A 21 -2.55 -1.27 6.67
CA GLN A 21 -2.49 -1.85 8.01
C GLN A 21 -2.98 -3.31 7.99
N PHE A 22 -4.13 -3.57 7.35
CA PHE A 22 -4.66 -4.93 7.24
C PHE A 22 -3.62 -5.88 6.62
N LYS A 23 -3.03 -5.49 5.48
CA LYS A 23 -1.96 -6.25 4.82
C LYS A 23 -0.72 -6.43 5.72
N ALA A 24 -0.35 -5.43 6.48
CA ALA A 24 0.76 -5.52 7.42
C ALA A 24 0.47 -6.54 8.54
N PHE A 25 -0.73 -6.54 9.10
CA PHE A 25 -1.17 -7.53 10.08
C PHE A 25 -1.18 -8.96 9.52
N MET A 26 -1.64 -9.15 8.28
CA MET A 26 -1.57 -10.44 7.59
C MET A 26 -0.13 -10.96 7.44
N ASN A 27 0.85 -10.08 7.31
CA ASN A 27 2.25 -10.46 7.18
C ASN A 27 2.91 -10.71 8.56
N CYS A 28 2.69 -9.84 9.54
CA CYS A 28 3.23 -9.98 10.89
C CYS A 28 2.46 -9.09 11.87
N GLU A 29 1.69 -9.69 12.77
CA GLU A 29 0.86 -8.93 13.72
C GLU A 29 1.71 -8.06 14.65
N ALA A 30 2.80 -8.60 15.20
CA ALA A 30 3.68 -7.86 16.10
C ALA A 30 4.39 -6.67 15.41
N GLY A 31 4.90 -6.89 14.19
CA GLY A 31 5.52 -5.81 13.40
C GLY A 31 4.52 -4.73 13.02
N ALA A 32 3.30 -5.11 12.58
CA ALA A 32 2.25 -4.17 12.24
C ALA A 32 1.81 -3.29 13.43
N LEU A 33 1.64 -3.91 14.62
CA LEU A 33 1.30 -3.17 15.83
C LEU A 33 2.41 -2.19 16.23
N ALA A 34 3.67 -2.63 16.18
CA ALA A 34 4.82 -1.80 16.51
C ALA A 34 4.93 -0.56 15.58
N GLU A 35 4.67 -0.74 14.27
CA GLU A 35 4.61 0.37 13.32
C GLU A 35 3.48 1.37 13.65
N ILE A 36 2.29 0.88 13.96
CA ILE A 36 1.14 1.73 14.32
C ILE A 36 1.41 2.54 15.60
N LYS A 37 2.12 1.93 16.57
CA LYS A 37 2.52 2.59 17.82
C LYS A 37 3.73 3.52 17.65
N GLY A 38 4.42 3.50 16.52
CA GLY A 38 5.66 4.26 16.29
C GLY A 38 6.87 3.68 17.04
N GLU A 39 6.81 2.44 17.47
CA GLU A 39 7.91 1.70 18.13
C GLU A 39 8.90 1.10 17.11
N PHE A 40 8.48 1.00 15.86
CA PHE A 40 9.28 0.52 14.75
C PHE A 40 8.95 1.30 13.48
N GLU A 41 9.97 1.72 12.75
CA GLU A 41 9.83 2.37 11.45
C GLU A 41 10.53 1.53 10.38
N ARG A 42 9.82 1.19 9.32
CA ARG A 42 10.43 0.50 8.17
C ARG A 42 11.34 1.45 7.42
N GLU A 43 12.46 0.94 6.98
CA GLU A 43 13.36 1.70 6.12
C GLU A 43 12.65 2.11 4.82
N LYS A 44 12.75 3.40 4.49
CA LYS A 44 12.27 3.94 3.22
C LYS A 44 13.24 3.55 2.11
N THR A 45 12.96 2.45 1.43
CA THR A 45 13.79 2.03 0.30
C THR A 45 13.69 3.02 -0.87
N THR A 46 14.74 3.12 -1.66
CA THR A 46 14.75 3.92 -2.91
C THR A 46 13.57 3.55 -3.81
N SER A 47 13.24 2.25 -3.88
CA SER A 47 12.10 1.77 -4.67
C SER A 47 10.76 2.34 -4.19
N LEU A 48 10.57 2.45 -2.88
CA LEU A 48 9.36 3.05 -2.29
C LEU A 48 9.31 4.55 -2.59
N LEU A 49 10.43 5.27 -2.40
CA LEU A 49 10.51 6.70 -2.67
C LEU A 49 10.28 7.05 -4.15
N VAL A 50 10.72 6.21 -5.09
CA VAL A 50 10.41 6.38 -6.52
C VAL A 50 8.90 6.28 -6.78
N GLY A 51 8.21 5.31 -6.17
CA GLY A 51 6.75 5.24 -6.23
C GLY A 51 6.08 6.49 -5.66
N SER A 52 6.48 6.89 -4.44
CA SER A 52 5.95 8.09 -3.79
C SER A 52 6.23 9.39 -4.57
N TYR A 53 7.32 9.45 -5.34
CA TYR A 53 7.61 10.58 -6.22
C TYR A 53 6.57 10.71 -7.34
N VAL A 54 6.20 9.58 -7.98
CA VAL A 54 5.17 9.54 -9.02
C VAL A 54 3.80 9.83 -8.43
N ASP A 55 3.47 9.26 -7.27
CA ASP A 55 2.23 9.54 -6.55
C ASP A 55 2.10 11.04 -6.24
N ALA A 56 3.16 11.67 -5.70
CA ALA A 56 3.19 13.09 -5.38
C ALA A 56 2.97 13.99 -6.62
N HIS A 57 3.41 13.57 -7.81
CA HIS A 57 3.11 14.28 -9.05
C HIS A 57 1.60 14.29 -9.34
N TYR A 58 0.95 13.12 -9.29
CA TYR A 58 -0.49 13.01 -9.54
C TYR A 58 -1.35 13.62 -8.42
N GLU A 59 -0.82 13.71 -7.21
CA GLU A 59 -1.41 14.41 -6.06
C GLU A 59 -1.22 15.95 -6.14
N LYS A 60 -0.37 16.45 -7.05
CA LYS A 60 0.04 17.86 -7.15
C LYS A 60 0.80 18.35 -5.91
N THR A 61 1.53 17.47 -5.25
CA THR A 61 2.32 17.72 -4.05
C THR A 61 3.82 17.50 -4.26
N LEU A 62 4.26 17.38 -5.52
CA LEU A 62 5.64 17.01 -5.87
C LEU A 62 6.69 17.96 -5.29
N ASP A 63 6.43 19.27 -5.27
CA ASP A 63 7.37 20.25 -4.70
C ASP A 63 7.52 20.07 -3.19
N LEU A 64 6.41 19.79 -2.50
CA LEU A 64 6.43 19.45 -1.07
C LEU A 64 7.20 18.15 -0.82
N PHE A 65 6.94 17.13 -1.63
CA PHE A 65 7.67 15.85 -1.57
C PHE A 65 9.19 16.06 -1.74
N LYS A 66 9.60 16.85 -2.75
CA LYS A 66 11.01 17.18 -3.00
C LYS A 66 11.63 17.91 -1.80
N ALA A 67 10.92 18.82 -1.17
CA ALA A 67 11.39 19.55 0.02
C ALA A 67 11.53 18.64 1.25
N GLN A 68 10.65 17.65 1.42
CA GLN A 68 10.66 16.71 2.54
C GLN A 68 11.66 15.56 2.39
N ASN A 69 12.18 15.31 1.18
CA ASN A 69 13.09 14.20 0.88
C ASN A 69 14.36 14.70 0.19
N PRO A 70 15.21 15.49 0.88
CA PRO A 70 16.43 16.07 0.27
C PRO A 70 17.41 14.99 -0.20
N GLU A 71 17.32 13.77 0.33
CA GLU A 71 18.13 12.62 -0.05
C GLU A 71 17.96 12.19 -1.51
N ILE A 72 16.88 12.61 -2.20
CA ILE A 72 16.68 12.33 -3.62
C ILE A 72 17.63 13.11 -4.54
N PHE A 73 18.28 14.14 -4.00
CA PHE A 73 19.23 14.98 -4.75
C PHE A 73 20.68 14.55 -4.50
N THR A 74 21.53 14.83 -5.49
CA THR A 74 22.99 14.77 -5.34
C THR A 74 23.50 15.99 -4.56
N GLN A 75 24.73 15.94 -4.09
CA GLN A 75 25.39 17.11 -3.45
C GLN A 75 25.42 18.37 -4.33
N LYS A 76 25.31 18.21 -5.66
CA LYS A 76 25.26 19.32 -6.63
C LYS A 76 23.83 19.81 -6.92
N GLY A 77 22.83 19.31 -6.18
CA GLY A 77 21.42 19.70 -6.33
C GLY A 77 20.68 19.08 -7.52
N ALA A 78 21.29 18.16 -8.26
CA ALA A 78 20.60 17.43 -9.34
C ALA A 78 19.90 16.19 -8.79
N LEU A 79 18.78 15.78 -9.38
CA LEU A 79 18.12 14.52 -9.06
C LEU A 79 19.07 13.32 -9.28
N LYS A 80 19.05 12.36 -8.38
CA LYS A 80 19.72 11.06 -8.55
C LYS A 80 19.08 10.27 -9.70
N ALA A 81 19.78 9.27 -10.22
CA ALA A 81 19.36 8.53 -11.41
C ALA A 81 17.97 7.89 -11.28
N GLU A 82 17.67 7.35 -10.12
CA GLU A 82 16.41 6.68 -9.82
C GLU A 82 15.21 7.63 -9.89
N TYR A 83 15.39 8.89 -9.49
CA TYR A 83 14.34 9.92 -9.54
C TYR A 83 14.25 10.61 -10.90
N LYS A 84 15.31 10.60 -11.71
CA LYS A 84 15.23 10.93 -13.14
C LYS A 84 14.41 9.87 -13.87
N GLN A 85 14.54 8.59 -13.48
CA GLN A 85 13.69 7.53 -14.00
C GLN A 85 12.22 7.75 -13.59
N ALA A 86 11.95 8.25 -12.36
CA ALA A 86 10.59 8.62 -11.94
C ALA A 86 10.01 9.74 -12.82
N GLU A 87 10.79 10.77 -13.19
CA GLU A 87 10.34 11.80 -14.12
C GLU A 87 10.06 11.24 -15.52
N TYR A 88 10.89 10.31 -16.00
CA TYR A 88 10.66 9.64 -17.27
C TYR A 88 9.39 8.76 -17.24
N ILE A 89 9.13 8.07 -16.14
CA ILE A 89 7.86 7.34 -15.93
C ILE A 89 6.69 8.32 -16.04
N ILE A 90 6.73 9.46 -15.35
CA ILE A 90 5.68 10.48 -15.41
C ILE A 90 5.45 10.96 -16.84
N GLU A 91 6.52 11.32 -17.57
CA GLU A 91 6.40 11.72 -18.99
C GLU A 91 5.77 10.63 -19.85
N ARG A 92 6.09 9.35 -19.59
CA ARG A 92 5.50 8.22 -20.33
C ARG A 92 4.02 8.06 -20.02
N LEU A 93 3.62 8.23 -18.76
CA LEU A 93 2.24 8.18 -18.30
C LEU A 93 1.40 9.33 -18.87
N GLU A 94 1.96 10.55 -18.91
CA GLU A 94 1.26 11.73 -19.44
C GLU A 94 0.95 11.66 -20.94
N ARG A 95 1.70 10.88 -21.70
CA ARG A 95 1.47 10.67 -23.14
C ARG A 95 0.36 9.65 -23.43
N ASP A 96 -0.06 8.86 -22.47
CA ASP A 96 -1.07 7.82 -22.66
C ASP A 96 -2.47 8.34 -22.33
N GLU A 97 -3.32 8.49 -23.34
CA GLU A 97 -4.66 9.06 -23.21
C GLU A 97 -5.57 8.22 -22.32
N LEU A 98 -5.46 6.89 -22.39
CA LEU A 98 -6.27 5.99 -21.58
C LEU A 98 -5.86 6.06 -20.11
N PHE A 99 -4.55 6.10 -19.84
CA PHE A 99 -4.01 6.29 -18.50
C PHE A 99 -4.49 7.62 -17.91
N GLN A 100 -4.33 8.72 -18.65
CA GLN A 100 -4.77 10.04 -18.23
C GLN A 100 -6.28 10.10 -17.97
N LYS A 101 -7.09 9.44 -18.79
CA LYS A 101 -8.54 9.33 -18.57
C LYS A 101 -8.87 8.72 -17.20
N TYR A 102 -8.22 7.62 -16.82
CA TYR A 102 -8.47 6.98 -15.52
C TYR A 102 -7.84 7.77 -14.36
N MET A 103 -6.74 8.47 -14.61
CA MET A 103 -6.13 9.35 -13.61
C MET A 103 -6.75 10.75 -13.55
N SER A 104 -7.80 11.08 -14.31
CA SER A 104 -8.45 12.40 -14.30
C SER A 104 -9.55 12.57 -13.23
N GLY A 105 -9.85 11.54 -12.45
CA GLY A 105 -10.86 11.59 -11.39
C GLY A 105 -10.49 12.54 -10.23
N GLU A 106 -11.40 12.66 -9.27
CA GLU A 106 -11.15 13.40 -8.02
C GLU A 106 -9.97 12.78 -7.27
N LYS A 107 -9.02 13.62 -6.84
CA LYS A 107 -7.76 13.16 -6.24
C LYS A 107 -7.86 13.00 -4.75
N GLN A 108 -7.19 11.94 -4.23
CA GLN A 108 -6.98 11.74 -2.80
C GLN A 108 -8.27 11.76 -1.98
N VAL A 109 -9.35 11.18 -2.55
CA VAL A 109 -10.65 11.16 -1.90
C VAL A 109 -10.61 10.23 -0.69
N ILE A 110 -10.87 10.80 0.48
CA ILE A 110 -10.91 10.07 1.74
C ILE A 110 -12.35 9.66 2.03
N LYS A 111 -12.55 8.36 2.27
CA LYS A 111 -13.81 7.82 2.76
C LYS A 111 -13.56 6.99 4.02
N THR A 112 -14.58 6.93 4.88
CA THR A 112 -14.60 6.07 6.07
C THR A 112 -15.88 5.27 6.06
N GLY A 113 -15.82 4.07 6.61
CA GLY A 113 -16.95 3.16 6.75
C GLY A 113 -16.59 2.04 7.74
N GLU A 114 -17.35 0.98 7.73
CA GLU A 114 -17.13 -0.16 8.62
C GLU A 114 -17.13 -1.47 7.85
N ILE A 115 -16.28 -2.40 8.25
CA ILE A 115 -16.33 -3.81 7.85
C ILE A 115 -16.37 -4.62 9.16
N GLU A 116 -17.40 -5.45 9.35
CA GLU A 116 -17.63 -6.20 10.60
C GLU A 116 -17.65 -5.30 11.86
N SER A 117 -18.29 -4.11 11.75
CA SER A 117 -18.34 -3.09 12.80
C SER A 117 -16.98 -2.52 13.22
N ILE A 118 -15.93 -2.79 12.47
CA ILE A 118 -14.61 -2.20 12.66
C ILE A 118 -14.46 -0.99 11.73
N PRO A 119 -14.06 0.19 12.26
CA PRO A 119 -13.93 1.38 11.44
C PRO A 119 -12.73 1.30 10.50
N PHE A 120 -12.98 1.61 9.23
CA PHE A 120 -11.97 1.69 8.17
C PHE A 120 -11.84 3.10 7.62
N LYS A 121 -10.65 3.41 7.12
CA LYS A 121 -10.36 4.58 6.29
C LYS A 121 -9.69 4.15 5.00
N ILE A 122 -10.09 4.78 3.88
CA ILE A 122 -9.46 4.64 2.58
C ILE A 122 -9.11 6.02 2.03
N LYS A 123 -8.11 6.06 1.15
CA LYS A 123 -7.71 7.26 0.41
C LYS A 123 -7.51 6.85 -1.05
N ILE A 124 -8.40 7.32 -1.92
CA ILE A 124 -8.50 6.90 -3.32
C ILE A 124 -7.67 7.86 -4.19
N ASP A 125 -6.75 7.35 -5.00
CA ASP A 125 -5.85 8.17 -5.81
C ASP A 125 -6.57 8.90 -6.94
N SER A 126 -7.51 8.22 -7.62
CA SER A 126 -8.37 8.84 -8.63
C SER A 126 -9.78 8.25 -8.54
N TYR A 127 -10.73 9.05 -8.08
CA TYR A 127 -12.10 8.62 -7.86
C TYR A 127 -13.02 9.19 -8.93
N HIS A 128 -13.77 8.34 -9.59
CA HIS A 128 -14.81 8.70 -10.55
C HIS A 128 -16.17 8.34 -9.94
N PRO A 129 -16.89 9.30 -9.33
CA PRO A 129 -18.15 9.05 -8.64
C PRO A 129 -19.15 8.27 -9.49
N GLY A 130 -19.68 7.18 -8.93
CA GLY A 130 -20.64 6.31 -9.62
C GLY A 130 -20.09 5.52 -10.80
N LYS A 131 -18.76 5.48 -11.02
CA LYS A 131 -18.16 4.81 -12.17
C LYS A 131 -17.04 3.83 -11.79
N VAL A 132 -15.96 4.32 -11.17
CA VAL A 132 -14.77 3.48 -10.90
C VAL A 132 -13.90 4.08 -9.80
N ILE A 133 -13.25 3.21 -9.03
CA ILE A 133 -12.19 3.51 -8.08
C ILE A 133 -10.87 3.18 -8.80
N VAL A 134 -9.92 4.11 -8.82
CA VAL A 134 -8.62 3.91 -9.48
C VAL A 134 -7.50 4.15 -8.48
N ASP A 135 -6.54 3.26 -8.49
CA ASP A 135 -5.36 3.27 -7.63
C ASP A 135 -4.09 3.21 -8.49
N LEU A 136 -3.12 4.07 -8.20
CA LEU A 136 -1.86 4.18 -8.94
C LEU A 136 -0.79 3.28 -8.33
N LYS A 137 -0.08 2.53 -9.16
CA LYS A 137 1.05 1.70 -8.72
C LYS A 137 2.25 1.83 -9.64
N VAL A 138 3.43 1.98 -9.02
CA VAL A 138 4.72 1.97 -9.73
C VAL A 138 5.51 0.74 -9.29
N MET A 139 5.62 -0.22 -10.20
CA MET A 139 6.13 -1.58 -9.94
C MET A 139 7.56 -1.75 -10.49
N ARG A 140 8.26 -2.81 -10.08
CA ARG A 140 9.52 -3.19 -10.70
C ARG A 140 9.29 -3.60 -12.15
N ASP A 141 8.39 -4.56 -12.35
CA ASP A 141 7.94 -5.16 -13.61
C ASP A 141 6.55 -5.78 -13.39
N PHE A 142 5.95 -6.37 -14.44
CA PHE A 142 4.67 -7.08 -14.37
C PHE A 142 4.83 -8.60 -14.34
N GLU A 143 6.03 -9.10 -14.10
CA GLU A 143 6.28 -10.54 -14.05
C GLU A 143 5.59 -11.20 -12.84
N GLN A 144 5.25 -12.47 -13.02
CA GLN A 144 4.75 -13.28 -11.91
C GLN A 144 5.89 -13.63 -10.95
N MET A 145 5.59 -13.65 -9.66
CA MET A 145 6.55 -13.93 -8.59
C MET A 145 6.21 -15.23 -7.87
N TRP A 146 7.23 -15.94 -7.43
CA TRP A 146 7.06 -17.08 -6.54
C TRP A 146 6.84 -16.60 -5.11
N LYS A 147 5.76 -17.07 -4.49
CA LYS A 147 5.47 -16.85 -3.07
C LYS A 147 4.80 -18.11 -2.51
N ASP A 148 5.33 -18.63 -1.41
CA ASP A 148 4.81 -19.83 -0.70
C ASP A 148 4.59 -21.04 -1.63
N GLY A 149 5.51 -21.25 -2.58
CA GLY A 149 5.44 -22.35 -3.55
C GLY A 149 4.46 -22.14 -4.70
N LEU A 150 3.80 -21.00 -4.79
CA LEU A 150 2.86 -20.64 -5.86
C LEU A 150 3.43 -19.52 -6.74
N LYS A 151 3.12 -19.57 -8.03
CA LYS A 151 3.44 -18.51 -8.97
C LYS A 151 2.24 -17.56 -9.07
N LEU A 152 2.39 -16.36 -8.49
CA LEU A 152 1.32 -15.38 -8.31
C LEU A 152 1.60 -14.11 -9.12
N SER A 153 0.54 -13.40 -9.49
CA SER A 153 0.64 -12.06 -10.06
C SER A 153 1.14 -11.06 -9.00
N PHE A 154 1.71 -9.95 -9.43
CA PHE A 154 2.08 -8.88 -8.52
C PHE A 154 0.87 -8.31 -7.75
N VAL A 155 -0.34 -8.37 -8.33
CA VAL A 155 -1.58 -7.95 -7.68
C VAL A 155 -1.82 -8.76 -6.40
N GLU A 156 -1.66 -10.08 -6.49
CA GLU A 156 -1.84 -11.01 -5.36
C GLU A 156 -0.69 -10.93 -4.36
N VAL A 157 0.56 -10.91 -4.85
CA VAL A 157 1.75 -10.87 -3.98
C VAL A 157 1.76 -9.63 -3.08
N TRP A 158 1.35 -8.47 -3.61
CA TRP A 158 1.30 -7.21 -2.87
C TRP A 158 -0.08 -6.92 -2.25
N GLY A 159 -1.05 -7.84 -2.42
CA GLY A 159 -2.39 -7.72 -1.87
C GLY A 159 -3.17 -6.50 -2.38
N TYR A 160 -3.02 -6.17 -3.67
CA TYR A 160 -3.80 -5.09 -4.27
C TYR A 160 -5.25 -5.50 -4.52
N ASP A 161 -5.51 -6.78 -4.65
CA ASP A 161 -6.85 -7.37 -4.63
C ASP A 161 -7.54 -7.19 -3.28
N ILE A 162 -6.82 -7.40 -2.17
CA ILE A 162 -7.31 -7.10 -0.81
C ILE A 162 -7.59 -5.60 -0.66
N GLN A 163 -6.69 -4.74 -1.18
CA GLN A 163 -6.91 -3.30 -1.17
C GLN A 163 -8.16 -2.91 -1.95
N GLY A 164 -8.35 -3.49 -3.14
CA GLY A 164 -9.53 -3.27 -3.98
C GLY A 164 -10.82 -3.68 -3.28
N ALA A 165 -10.82 -4.83 -2.62
CA ALA A 165 -11.96 -5.34 -1.85
C ALA A 165 -12.36 -4.41 -0.71
N ILE A 166 -11.38 -3.94 0.07
CA ILE A 166 -11.60 -2.96 1.15
C ILE A 166 -12.12 -1.64 0.58
N TYR A 167 -11.52 -1.14 -0.52
CA TYR A 167 -11.91 0.13 -1.12
C TYR A 167 -13.35 0.09 -1.64
N GLN A 168 -13.71 -0.99 -2.34
CA GLN A 168 -15.06 -1.21 -2.84
C GLN A 168 -16.09 -1.29 -1.70
N ALA A 169 -15.76 -2.04 -0.64
CA ALA A 169 -16.66 -2.19 0.53
C ALA A 169 -16.89 -0.85 1.26
N ILE A 170 -15.86 -0.03 1.44
CA ILE A 170 -15.97 1.26 2.11
C ILE A 170 -16.60 2.34 1.21
N GLU A 171 -16.39 2.25 -0.10
CA GLU A 171 -17.04 3.13 -1.07
C GLU A 171 -18.56 2.87 -1.11
N GLY A 172 -18.99 1.61 -1.00
CA GLY A 172 -20.38 1.21 -0.70
C GLY A 172 -21.31 1.04 -1.91
N ASN A 173 -20.86 1.33 -3.14
CA ASN A 173 -21.69 1.21 -4.35
C ASN A 173 -21.22 0.13 -5.33
N ASN A 174 -20.37 -0.80 -4.89
CA ASN A 174 -19.82 -1.88 -5.73
C ASN A 174 -19.17 -1.38 -7.03
N LEU A 175 -18.54 -0.22 -6.99
CA LEU A 175 -17.84 0.32 -8.16
C LEU A 175 -16.65 -0.58 -8.52
N PRO A 176 -16.36 -0.77 -9.81
CA PRO A 176 -15.16 -1.47 -10.24
C PRO A 176 -13.91 -0.86 -9.61
N PHE A 177 -12.93 -1.70 -9.25
CA PHE A 177 -11.63 -1.26 -8.79
C PHE A 177 -10.57 -1.55 -9.86
N PHE A 178 -9.88 -0.51 -10.31
CA PHE A 178 -8.83 -0.60 -11.30
C PHE A 178 -7.50 -0.15 -10.73
N ILE A 179 -6.44 -0.80 -11.17
CA ILE A 179 -5.07 -0.39 -10.91
C ILE A 179 -4.51 0.20 -12.20
N THR A 180 -4.09 1.46 -12.16
CA THR A 180 -3.24 2.05 -13.18
C THR A 180 -1.80 1.81 -12.77
N ALA A 181 -1.05 1.08 -13.58
CA ALA A 181 0.29 0.64 -13.22
C ALA A 181 1.34 1.05 -14.25
N ALA A 182 2.53 1.39 -13.76
CA ALA A 182 3.73 1.59 -14.56
C ALA A 182 4.90 0.80 -14.00
N THR A 183 5.83 0.37 -14.87
CA THR A 183 7.05 -0.30 -14.42
C THR A 183 8.21 0.67 -14.26
N LYS A 184 9.21 0.29 -13.43
CA LYS A 184 10.47 1.01 -13.23
C LYS A 184 11.57 0.56 -14.18
N GLU A 185 11.21 -0.17 -15.23
CA GLU A 185 12.12 -0.59 -16.27
C GLU A 185 12.68 0.62 -17.03
N LYS A 186 13.75 0.40 -17.78
CA LYS A 186 14.39 1.46 -18.57
C LYS A 186 13.39 2.13 -19.52
N GLU A 187 12.56 1.32 -20.19
CA GLU A 187 11.38 1.75 -20.93
C GLU A 187 10.16 1.31 -20.13
N PRO A 188 9.43 2.25 -19.48
CA PRO A 188 8.30 1.89 -18.64
C PRO A 188 7.17 1.23 -19.43
N ASP A 189 6.78 0.03 -19.01
CA ASP A 189 5.56 -0.61 -19.47
C ASP A 189 4.36 -0.11 -18.65
N LEU A 190 3.18 -0.09 -19.28
CA LEU A 190 1.95 0.46 -18.72
C LEU A 190 0.83 -0.57 -18.74
N ALA A 191 0.01 -0.57 -17.71
CA ALA A 191 -1.20 -1.38 -17.67
C ALA A 191 -2.34 -0.67 -16.92
N ILE A 192 -3.57 -0.92 -17.37
CA ILE A 192 -4.78 -0.65 -16.61
C ILE A 192 -5.42 -2.00 -16.32
N ILE A 193 -5.47 -2.38 -15.06
CA ILE A 193 -5.80 -3.72 -14.61
C ILE A 193 -7.13 -3.66 -13.87
N SER A 194 -8.10 -4.45 -14.31
CA SER A 194 -9.33 -4.70 -13.57
C SER A 194 -9.19 -5.94 -12.71
N ILE A 195 -9.72 -5.90 -11.50
CA ILE A 195 -9.81 -7.07 -10.63
C ILE A 195 -11.23 -7.63 -10.74
N PRO A 196 -11.41 -8.91 -11.11
CA PRO A 196 -12.73 -9.52 -11.22
C PRO A 196 -13.49 -9.50 -9.88
N GLN A 197 -14.81 -9.38 -9.93
CA GLN A 197 -15.65 -9.24 -8.73
C GLN A 197 -15.56 -10.45 -7.81
N ASP A 198 -15.54 -11.67 -8.35
CA ASP A 198 -15.37 -12.89 -7.58
C ASP A 198 -14.07 -12.90 -6.77
N ARG A 199 -12.98 -12.32 -7.31
CA ARG A 199 -11.72 -12.15 -6.57
C ARG A 199 -11.85 -11.10 -5.47
N LEU A 200 -12.51 -9.97 -5.73
CA LEU A 200 -12.77 -8.95 -4.71
C LEU A 200 -13.64 -9.52 -3.58
N ASP A 201 -14.68 -10.28 -3.91
CA ASP A 201 -15.58 -10.93 -2.95
C ASP A 201 -14.81 -11.95 -2.08
N TYR A 202 -13.96 -12.76 -2.68
CA TYR A 202 -13.08 -13.67 -1.96
C TYR A 202 -12.17 -12.93 -0.98
N CYS A 203 -11.49 -11.87 -1.44
CA CYS A 203 -10.62 -11.05 -0.59
C CYS A 203 -11.40 -10.35 0.53
N LEU A 204 -12.62 -9.86 0.26
CA LEU A 204 -13.47 -9.25 1.27
C LEU A 204 -13.84 -10.25 2.38
N ASN A 205 -14.09 -11.52 2.03
CA ASN A 205 -14.34 -12.56 3.04
C ASN A 205 -13.10 -12.79 3.91
N GLN A 206 -11.90 -12.83 3.34
CA GLN A 206 -10.67 -12.88 4.12
C GLN A 206 -10.51 -11.68 5.09
N VAL A 207 -10.89 -10.48 4.62
CA VAL A 207 -10.89 -9.27 5.49
C VAL A 207 -11.85 -9.45 6.65
N LYS A 208 -13.09 -9.89 6.40
CA LYS A 208 -14.11 -10.11 7.44
C LYS A 208 -13.69 -11.13 8.49
N GLU A 209 -13.05 -12.22 8.08
CA GLU A 209 -12.58 -13.29 8.96
C GLU A 209 -11.47 -12.84 9.92
N ASN A 210 -10.60 -11.92 9.49
CA ASN A 210 -9.39 -11.56 10.22
C ASN A 210 -9.47 -10.21 10.94
N VAL A 211 -10.28 -9.28 10.45
CA VAL A 211 -10.24 -7.87 10.90
C VAL A 211 -10.56 -7.71 12.38
N LYS A 212 -11.46 -8.54 12.94
CA LYS A 212 -11.79 -8.48 14.35
C LYS A 212 -10.58 -8.81 15.24
N ARG A 213 -9.81 -9.84 14.89
CA ARG A 213 -8.59 -10.19 15.61
C ARG A 213 -7.57 -9.04 15.55
N PHE A 214 -7.38 -8.41 14.39
CA PHE A 214 -6.44 -7.31 14.24
C PHE A 214 -6.85 -6.06 15.02
N ASP A 215 -8.14 -5.77 15.09
CA ASP A 215 -8.68 -4.70 15.92
C ASP A 215 -8.51 -4.98 17.43
N ASP A 216 -8.73 -6.20 17.86
CA ASP A 216 -8.52 -6.62 19.25
C ASP A 216 -7.02 -6.53 19.65
N ILE A 217 -6.10 -6.84 18.73
CA ILE A 217 -4.66 -6.62 18.93
C ILE A 217 -4.35 -5.13 19.07
N LYS A 218 -4.89 -4.27 18.20
CA LYS A 218 -4.73 -2.80 18.30
C LYS A 218 -5.23 -2.26 19.64
N LYS A 219 -6.30 -2.84 20.18
CA LYS A 219 -6.89 -2.48 21.48
C LYS A 219 -6.15 -3.09 22.68
N GLY A 220 -5.16 -3.94 22.46
CA GLY A 220 -4.42 -4.64 23.52
C GLY A 220 -5.23 -5.74 24.21
N LEU A 221 -6.28 -6.25 23.57
CA LEU A 221 -7.11 -7.35 24.09
C LEU A 221 -6.53 -8.73 23.78
N ILE A 222 -5.69 -8.81 22.73
CA ILE A 222 -5.02 -10.03 22.27
C ILE A 222 -3.56 -9.70 22.00
N GLU A 223 -2.65 -10.59 22.43
CA GLU A 223 -1.23 -10.49 22.13
C GLU A 223 -0.97 -10.77 20.63
N PRO A 224 -0.14 -9.96 19.97
CA PRO A 224 0.18 -10.15 18.57
C PRO A 224 1.12 -11.34 18.35
N THR A 225 0.87 -12.13 17.33
CA THR A 225 1.77 -13.20 16.90
C THR A 225 2.99 -12.61 16.18
N ARG A 226 4.17 -13.17 16.45
CA ARG A 226 5.43 -12.83 15.79
C ARG A 226 5.68 -13.78 14.62
N CYS A 227 6.10 -13.26 13.49
CA CYS A 227 6.46 -14.09 12.33
C CYS A 227 7.88 -14.66 12.39
N GLU A 228 8.74 -14.15 13.26
CA GLU A 228 10.15 -14.49 13.51
C GLU A 228 11.13 -14.26 12.33
N HIS A 229 10.66 -13.73 11.20
CA HIS A 229 11.52 -13.52 10.01
C HIS A 229 11.51 -12.09 9.45
N CYS A 230 10.59 -11.22 9.85
CA CYS A 230 10.62 -9.81 9.46
C CYS A 230 11.67 -9.01 10.29
N ASP A 231 11.99 -7.81 9.83
CA ASP A 231 13.03 -6.98 10.47
C ASP A 231 12.70 -6.63 11.92
N TYR A 232 11.42 -6.31 12.21
CA TYR A 232 10.97 -6.09 13.58
C TYR A 232 11.21 -7.33 14.46
N CYS A 233 10.77 -8.51 14.01
CA CYS A 233 10.95 -9.74 14.79
C CYS A 233 12.42 -10.09 14.98
N LYS A 234 13.25 -9.90 13.94
CA LYS A 234 14.69 -10.14 14.05
C LYS A 234 15.37 -9.17 15.02
N SER A 235 15.07 -7.86 14.92
CA SER A 235 15.69 -6.84 15.76
C SER A 235 15.28 -6.90 17.23
N THR A 236 14.11 -7.48 17.52
CA THR A 236 13.57 -7.62 18.88
C THR A 236 13.63 -9.06 19.40
N LYS A 237 14.36 -9.96 18.71
CA LYS A 237 14.47 -11.36 19.11
C LYS A 237 15.29 -11.50 20.38
N VAL A 238 14.74 -12.24 21.35
CA VAL A 238 15.44 -12.65 22.56
C VAL A 238 15.64 -14.15 22.47
N LEU A 239 16.90 -14.61 22.62
CA LEU A 239 17.22 -16.03 22.60
C LEU A 239 16.80 -16.67 23.93
N THR A 240 15.97 -17.72 23.86
CA THR A 240 15.47 -18.46 25.03
C THR A 240 15.99 -19.90 25.08
N GLU A 241 16.52 -20.40 23.95
CA GLU A 241 16.98 -21.79 23.83
C GLU A 241 18.15 -21.92 22.84
N ILE A 242 18.85 -23.03 22.91
CA ILE A 242 19.85 -23.47 21.94
C ILE A 242 19.14 -24.39 20.96
N ILE A 243 19.18 -24.05 19.66
CA ILE A 243 18.54 -24.84 18.61
C ILE A 243 19.56 -25.72 17.88
N ASP A 244 19.14 -26.87 17.41
CA ASP A 244 19.92 -27.71 16.54
C ASP A 244 20.07 -27.08 15.14
N TYR A 245 21.25 -27.26 14.51
CA TYR A 245 21.50 -26.66 13.20
C TYR A 245 20.55 -27.15 12.09
N THR A 246 19.95 -28.34 12.25
CA THR A 246 18.97 -28.88 11.32
C THR A 246 17.60 -28.21 11.40
N SER A 247 17.41 -27.35 12.40
CA SER A 247 16.20 -26.55 12.61
C SER A 247 16.29 -25.14 12.00
N LEU A 248 17.42 -24.82 11.33
CA LEU A 248 17.65 -23.50 10.70
C LEU A 248 17.09 -23.40 9.27
#